data_fcddeee848586ffda875f6a12e1123f1
#
_entry.id   fcddeee848586ffda875f6a12e1123f1
#
_cell.length_a   1.000
_cell.length_b   1.000
_cell.length_c   1.000
_cell.angle_alpha   90.00
_cell.angle_beta   90.00
_cell.angle_gamma   90.00
#
_symmetry.space_group_name_H-M   'P 1'
#
loop_
_entity.id
_entity.type
_entity.pdbx_description
1 polymer ?
#
loop_
_entity_poly.entity_id
_entity_poly.type
_entity_poly.pdbx_seq_one_letter_code
_entity_poly.pdbx_strand_id
1 'polypeptide(L)'
;MSDIIKVMLIDDHALFRKGVGQMISADPHFEVVGEAASGQEGLDLAQKLLPDMVLIDLNMKGMNGLETLRRFKATTLNARYIVLTVSDAEDDLLEALRAGADGYLLKDMEPEDLCANLLKATTGVTVLQDSLTEVLKHALLEPTVRKTTSDAALTEREHEILECLADGMNNKTIARKLGISDTTVKVHIKNLLRKLNLTSRLEAAVWKHQNTPKG
;
A
#
# COMPACT_ATOMS: atom_id res chain seq x y z
N MET A 1 -22.49 -16.30 20.71
CA MET A 1 -22.30 -16.43 19.25
C MET A 1 -21.50 -15.19 18.88
N SER A 2 -20.27 -15.33 18.41
CA SER A 2 -19.53 -14.17 17.88
C SER A 2 -20.25 -13.71 16.61
N ASP A 3 -20.50 -12.40 16.52
CA ASP A 3 -21.13 -11.81 15.33
C ASP A 3 -20.20 -12.03 14.13
N ILE A 4 -20.77 -12.42 12.98
CA ILE A 4 -20.03 -12.59 11.73
C ILE A 4 -19.57 -11.20 11.25
N ILE A 5 -18.29 -11.07 10.96
CA ILE A 5 -17.66 -9.81 10.54
C ILE A 5 -17.90 -9.61 9.04
N LYS A 6 -18.60 -8.54 8.69
CA LYS A 6 -18.90 -8.17 7.30
C LYS A 6 -17.71 -7.47 6.68
N VAL A 7 -17.08 -8.09 5.68
CA VAL A 7 -15.90 -7.58 4.99
C VAL A 7 -16.25 -7.10 3.60
N MET A 8 -15.71 -5.97 3.22
CA MET A 8 -15.80 -5.42 1.86
C MET A 8 -14.40 -5.29 1.26
N LEU A 9 -14.26 -5.62 -0.02
CA LEU A 9 -12.99 -5.59 -0.76
C LEU A 9 -13.00 -4.49 -1.82
N ILE A 10 -11.95 -3.66 -1.87
CA ILE A 10 -11.76 -2.61 -2.88
C ILE A 10 -10.38 -2.77 -3.51
N ASP A 11 -10.33 -3.24 -4.76
CA ASP A 11 -9.11 -3.56 -5.48
C ASP A 11 -9.39 -3.58 -6.99
N ASP A 12 -8.59 -2.96 -7.84
CA ASP A 12 -8.82 -2.95 -9.29
C ASP A 12 -8.31 -4.23 -9.99
N HIS A 13 -7.59 -5.11 -9.26
CA HIS A 13 -7.12 -6.40 -9.76
C HIS A 13 -8.17 -7.50 -9.52
N ALA A 14 -9.03 -7.74 -10.51
CA ALA A 14 -10.18 -8.64 -10.38
C ALA A 14 -9.83 -10.06 -9.90
N LEU A 15 -8.70 -10.64 -10.38
CA LEU A 15 -8.29 -11.99 -9.98
C LEU A 15 -7.87 -12.04 -8.51
N PHE A 16 -7.09 -11.07 -8.06
CA PHE A 16 -6.66 -10.96 -6.68
C PHE A 16 -7.87 -10.75 -5.75
N ARG A 17 -8.73 -9.79 -6.08
CA ARG A 17 -9.95 -9.49 -5.29
C ARG A 17 -10.82 -10.73 -5.10
N LYS A 18 -11.07 -11.50 -6.17
CA LYS A 18 -11.83 -12.75 -6.09
C LYS A 18 -11.13 -13.82 -5.26
N GLY A 19 -9.82 -13.98 -5.42
CA GLY A 19 -9.05 -14.95 -4.64
C GLY A 19 -9.08 -14.66 -3.15
N VAL A 20 -8.84 -13.40 -2.77
CA VAL A 20 -8.93 -12.96 -1.37
C VAL A 20 -10.34 -13.07 -0.83
N GLY A 21 -11.36 -12.72 -1.64
CA GLY A 21 -12.76 -12.85 -1.25
C GLY A 21 -13.14 -14.29 -0.93
N GLN A 22 -12.73 -15.25 -1.76
CA GLN A 22 -12.97 -16.69 -1.51
C GLN A 22 -12.24 -17.18 -0.26
N MET A 23 -11.01 -16.76 -0.06
CA MET A 23 -10.20 -17.12 1.09
C MET A 23 -10.83 -16.61 2.39
N ILE A 24 -11.22 -15.35 2.44
CA ILE A 24 -11.89 -14.76 3.62
C ILE A 24 -13.23 -15.44 3.88
N SER A 25 -14.01 -15.73 2.83
CA SER A 25 -15.31 -16.41 2.97
C SER A 25 -15.20 -17.88 3.41
N ALA A 26 -14.02 -18.49 3.31
CA ALA A 26 -13.78 -19.84 3.82
C ALA A 26 -13.62 -19.87 5.36
N ASP A 27 -13.29 -18.76 6.00
CA ASP A 27 -13.20 -18.63 7.44
C ASP A 27 -14.58 -18.27 8.03
N PRO A 28 -15.12 -19.06 9.00
CA PRO A 28 -16.46 -18.88 9.52
C PRO A 28 -16.69 -17.58 10.30
N HIS A 29 -15.64 -16.82 10.61
CA HIS A 29 -15.77 -15.54 11.29
C HIS A 29 -16.13 -14.40 10.35
N PHE A 30 -15.99 -14.57 9.04
CA PHE A 30 -16.14 -13.51 8.06
C PHE A 30 -17.24 -13.79 7.04
N GLU A 31 -17.86 -12.71 6.57
CA GLU A 31 -18.75 -12.69 5.41
C GLU A 31 -18.31 -11.58 4.46
N VAL A 32 -17.97 -11.92 3.22
CA VAL A 32 -17.69 -10.93 2.17
C VAL A 32 -19.00 -10.39 1.64
N VAL A 33 -19.39 -9.19 2.08
CA VAL A 33 -20.67 -8.56 1.73
C VAL A 33 -20.61 -7.74 0.45
N GLY A 34 -19.41 -7.40 -0.03
CA GLY A 34 -19.26 -6.63 -1.26
C GLY A 34 -17.84 -6.58 -1.81
N GLU A 35 -17.76 -6.38 -3.13
CA GLU A 35 -16.51 -6.17 -3.87
C GLU A 35 -16.65 -4.94 -4.75
N ALA A 36 -15.60 -4.12 -4.84
CA ALA A 36 -15.54 -2.95 -5.71
C ALA A 36 -14.22 -2.92 -6.50
N ALA A 37 -14.27 -2.47 -7.74
CA ALA A 37 -13.12 -2.34 -8.62
C ALA A 37 -12.48 -0.93 -8.57
N SER A 38 -13.05 -0.01 -7.81
CA SER A 38 -12.53 1.35 -7.65
C SER A 38 -12.93 1.95 -6.32
N GLY A 39 -12.20 3.00 -5.89
CA GLY A 39 -12.51 3.70 -4.65
C GLY A 39 -13.91 4.32 -4.65
N GLN A 40 -14.36 4.91 -5.77
CA GLN A 40 -15.70 5.50 -5.85
C GLN A 40 -16.80 4.44 -5.72
N GLU A 41 -16.70 3.33 -6.45
CA GLU A 41 -17.63 2.21 -6.33
C GLU A 41 -17.68 1.68 -4.90
N GLY A 42 -16.50 1.58 -4.24
CA GLY A 42 -16.39 1.16 -2.86
C GLY A 42 -17.14 2.08 -1.89
N LEU A 43 -17.00 3.38 -2.04
CA LEU A 43 -17.72 4.36 -1.21
C LEU A 43 -19.23 4.26 -1.38
N ASP A 44 -19.72 4.09 -2.62
CA ASP A 44 -21.14 4.00 -2.92
C ASP A 44 -21.76 2.69 -2.39
N LEU A 45 -21.02 1.57 -2.48
CA LEU A 45 -21.45 0.27 -1.96
C LEU A 45 -21.45 0.21 -0.43
N ALA A 46 -20.41 0.74 0.21
CA ALA A 46 -20.27 0.69 1.66
C ALA A 46 -21.43 1.37 2.41
N GLN A 47 -21.99 2.43 1.84
CA GLN A 47 -23.18 3.12 2.41
C GLN A 47 -24.42 2.22 2.44
N LYS A 48 -24.52 1.24 1.54
CA LYS A 48 -25.65 0.31 1.44
C LYS A 48 -25.43 -0.95 2.24
N LEU A 49 -24.18 -1.46 2.23
CA LEU A 49 -23.83 -2.75 2.80
C LEU A 49 -23.43 -2.66 4.28
N LEU A 50 -23.03 -1.47 4.73
CA LEU A 50 -22.58 -1.20 6.11
C LEU A 50 -21.58 -2.25 6.61
N PRO A 51 -20.42 -2.41 5.94
CA PRO A 51 -19.41 -3.39 6.34
C PRO A 51 -18.79 -3.01 7.69
N ASP A 52 -18.37 -4.02 8.45
CA ASP A 52 -17.60 -3.86 9.69
C ASP A 52 -16.11 -3.62 9.39
N MET A 53 -15.65 -4.08 8.22
CA MET A 53 -14.26 -3.97 7.77
C MET A 53 -14.19 -3.74 6.26
N VAL A 54 -13.27 -2.86 5.85
CA VAL A 54 -13.00 -2.56 4.42
C VAL A 54 -11.53 -2.80 4.15
N LEU A 55 -11.22 -3.70 3.22
CA LEU A 55 -9.88 -3.91 2.70
C LEU A 55 -9.68 -3.05 1.46
N ILE A 56 -8.61 -2.26 1.43
CA ILE A 56 -8.37 -1.24 0.40
C ILE A 56 -6.99 -1.44 -0.22
N ASP A 57 -6.93 -1.66 -1.54
CA ASP A 57 -5.65 -1.57 -2.24
C ASP A 57 -5.22 -0.11 -2.42
N LEU A 58 -3.93 0.18 -2.22
CA LEU A 58 -3.38 1.51 -2.45
C LEU A 58 -3.26 1.84 -3.93
N ASN A 59 -2.91 0.84 -4.75
CA ASN A 59 -2.46 1.02 -6.12
C ASN A 59 -3.60 0.85 -7.15
N MET A 60 -4.69 1.59 -6.98
CA MET A 60 -5.82 1.59 -7.91
C MET A 60 -5.74 2.70 -8.93
N LYS A 61 -6.33 2.47 -10.13
CA LYS A 61 -6.48 3.49 -11.17
C LYS A 61 -7.55 4.52 -10.76
N GLY A 62 -7.33 5.76 -11.15
CA GLY A 62 -8.23 6.88 -10.82
C GLY A 62 -8.07 7.30 -9.36
N MET A 63 -9.10 7.10 -8.54
CA MET A 63 -9.01 7.35 -7.10
C MET A 63 -8.16 6.27 -6.43
N ASN A 64 -6.98 6.65 -5.94
CA ASN A 64 -6.08 5.72 -5.26
C ASN A 64 -6.59 5.33 -3.86
N GLY A 65 -5.95 4.32 -3.25
CA GLY A 65 -6.40 3.79 -1.96
C GLY A 65 -6.27 4.78 -0.81
N LEU A 66 -5.25 5.64 -0.80
CA LEU A 66 -5.10 6.67 0.24
C LEU A 66 -6.22 7.71 0.18
N GLU A 67 -6.57 8.17 -1.02
CA GLU A 67 -7.70 9.09 -1.19
C GLU A 67 -9.01 8.41 -0.81
N THR A 68 -9.19 7.15 -1.20
CA THR A 68 -10.35 6.33 -0.83
C THR A 68 -10.47 6.22 0.69
N LEU A 69 -9.36 5.89 1.38
CA LEU A 69 -9.31 5.81 2.84
C LEU A 69 -9.68 7.15 3.50
N ARG A 70 -9.10 8.26 3.04
CA ARG A 70 -9.41 9.60 3.57
C ARG A 70 -10.89 9.94 3.41
N ARG A 71 -11.50 9.59 2.28
CA ARG A 71 -12.94 9.79 2.05
C ARG A 71 -13.79 8.92 2.96
N PHE A 72 -13.42 7.66 3.18
CA PHE A 72 -14.09 6.80 4.16
C PHE A 72 -14.04 7.37 5.57
N LYS A 73 -12.85 7.84 6.01
CA LYS A 73 -12.70 8.45 7.34
C LYS A 73 -13.48 9.78 7.51
N ALA A 74 -13.86 10.43 6.41
CA ALA A 74 -14.75 11.59 6.43
C ALA A 74 -16.25 11.22 6.49
N THR A 75 -16.61 9.94 6.34
CA THR A 75 -17.98 9.44 6.50
C THR A 75 -18.28 9.12 7.97
N THR A 76 -19.56 8.87 8.25
CA THR A 76 -20.01 8.37 9.57
C THR A 76 -19.99 6.86 9.68
N LEU A 77 -19.47 6.15 8.70
CA LEU A 77 -19.39 4.70 8.67
C LEU A 77 -18.40 4.20 9.75
N ASN A 78 -18.89 3.38 10.67
CA ASN A 78 -18.07 2.80 11.72
C ASN A 78 -17.52 1.44 11.24
N ALA A 79 -16.44 1.47 10.47
CA ALA A 79 -15.76 0.29 9.95
C ALA A 79 -14.27 0.33 10.27
N ARG A 80 -13.61 -0.84 10.26
CA ARG A 80 -12.14 -0.95 10.26
C ARG A 80 -11.63 -0.85 8.84
N TYR A 81 -10.60 -0.05 8.63
CA TYR A 81 -10.01 0.17 7.31
C TYR A 81 -8.61 -0.42 7.27
N ILE A 82 -8.46 -1.52 6.56
CA ILE A 82 -7.19 -2.24 6.41
C ILE A 82 -6.66 -2.01 5.00
N VAL A 83 -5.45 -1.50 4.90
CA VAL A 83 -4.74 -1.42 3.63
C VAL A 83 -4.18 -2.80 3.30
N LEU A 84 -4.44 -3.29 2.09
CA LEU A 84 -3.91 -4.55 1.56
C LEU A 84 -3.23 -4.27 0.20
N THR A 85 -1.91 -4.23 0.17
CA THR A 85 -1.13 -3.70 -0.96
C THR A 85 0.13 -4.51 -1.25
N VAL A 86 0.72 -4.31 -2.42
CA VAL A 86 2.06 -4.82 -2.76
C VAL A 86 3.19 -3.87 -2.36
N SER A 87 2.87 -2.69 -1.83
CA SER A 87 3.87 -1.69 -1.45
C SER A 87 4.36 -1.94 -0.03
N ASP A 88 5.67 -2.13 0.11
CA ASP A 88 6.42 -2.18 1.37
C ASP A 88 7.13 -0.85 1.66
N ALA A 89 6.82 0.21 0.91
CA ALA A 89 7.45 1.51 1.03
C ALA A 89 7.04 2.21 2.34
N GLU A 90 8.03 2.72 3.07
CA GLU A 90 7.85 3.46 4.33
C GLU A 90 6.88 4.63 4.19
N ASP A 91 7.01 5.42 3.12
CA ASP A 91 6.14 6.56 2.86
C ASP A 91 4.67 6.15 2.74
N ASP A 92 4.37 5.06 2.00
CA ASP A 92 3.01 4.54 1.81
C ASP A 92 2.42 4.05 3.14
N LEU A 93 3.23 3.34 3.95
CA LEU A 93 2.85 2.89 5.29
C LEU A 93 2.52 4.08 6.20
N LEU A 94 3.42 5.06 6.28
CA LEU A 94 3.24 6.23 7.14
C LEU A 94 2.04 7.08 6.70
N GLU A 95 1.86 7.28 5.38
CA GLU A 95 0.71 8.02 4.87
C GLU A 95 -0.61 7.30 5.15
N ALA A 96 -0.66 5.97 5.02
CA ALA A 96 -1.85 5.18 5.33
C ALA A 96 -2.21 5.27 6.82
N LEU A 97 -1.22 5.12 7.72
CA LEU A 97 -1.43 5.24 9.16
C LEU A 97 -1.89 6.66 9.55
N ARG A 98 -1.27 7.71 8.97
CA ARG A 98 -1.69 9.10 9.19
C ARG A 98 -3.09 9.39 8.65
N ALA A 99 -3.49 8.72 7.57
CA ALA A 99 -4.84 8.79 7.02
C ALA A 99 -5.87 8.03 7.88
N GLY A 100 -5.42 7.31 8.91
CA GLY A 100 -6.26 6.59 9.86
C GLY A 100 -6.53 5.14 9.49
N ALA A 101 -5.63 4.47 8.77
CA ALA A 101 -5.71 3.04 8.57
C ALA A 101 -5.66 2.29 9.90
N ASP A 102 -6.52 1.30 10.08
CA ASP A 102 -6.53 0.41 11.24
C ASP A 102 -5.58 -0.78 11.04
N GLY A 103 -5.00 -0.94 9.84
CA GLY A 103 -3.99 -1.92 9.53
C GLY A 103 -3.35 -1.71 8.17
N TYR A 104 -2.16 -2.30 7.98
CA TYR A 104 -1.41 -2.28 6.73
C TYR A 104 -0.76 -3.65 6.52
N LEU A 105 -1.22 -4.36 5.51
CA LEU A 105 -0.85 -5.73 5.20
C LEU A 105 -0.36 -5.83 3.76
N LEU A 106 0.59 -6.72 3.50
CA LEU A 106 1.10 -6.96 2.16
C LEU A 106 0.33 -8.09 1.47
N LYS A 107 0.15 -7.97 0.16
CA LYS A 107 -0.58 -8.95 -0.68
C LYS A 107 0.16 -10.29 -0.86
N ASP A 108 1.39 -10.39 -0.41
CA ASP A 108 2.23 -11.60 -0.48
C ASP A 108 2.22 -12.45 0.80
N MET A 109 1.41 -12.05 1.81
CA MET A 109 1.28 -12.83 3.03
C MET A 109 0.49 -14.13 2.81
N GLU A 110 0.73 -15.11 3.68
CA GLU A 110 0.00 -16.38 3.65
C GLU A 110 -1.49 -16.18 4.02
N PRO A 111 -2.40 -17.00 3.45
CA PRO A 111 -3.84 -16.89 3.70
C PRO A 111 -4.24 -16.93 5.18
N GLU A 112 -3.63 -17.81 5.94
CA GLU A 112 -3.90 -18.02 7.36
C GLU A 112 -3.51 -16.78 8.18
N ASP A 113 -2.39 -16.15 7.81
CA ASP A 113 -1.91 -14.92 8.46
C ASP A 113 -2.81 -13.74 8.15
N LEU A 114 -3.37 -13.66 6.94
CA LEU A 114 -4.34 -12.62 6.59
C LEU A 114 -5.56 -12.69 7.53
N CYS A 115 -6.24 -13.83 7.59
CA CYS A 115 -7.41 -13.99 8.44
C CYS A 115 -7.12 -13.74 9.93
N ALA A 116 -5.96 -14.21 10.43
CA ALA A 116 -5.53 -13.96 11.80
C ALA A 116 -5.33 -12.45 12.09
N ASN A 117 -4.74 -11.72 11.15
CA ASN A 117 -4.56 -10.27 11.30
C ASN A 117 -5.89 -9.51 11.20
N LEU A 118 -6.80 -9.93 10.31
CA LEU A 118 -8.13 -9.32 10.24
C LEU A 118 -8.91 -9.52 11.55
N LEU A 119 -8.84 -10.70 12.17
CA LEU A 119 -9.43 -10.94 13.49
C LEU A 119 -8.82 -10.07 14.58
N LYS A 120 -7.49 -9.89 14.59
CA LYS A 120 -6.83 -8.97 15.53
C LYS A 120 -7.33 -7.53 15.34
N ALA A 121 -7.53 -7.07 14.10
CA ALA A 121 -7.99 -5.71 13.81
C ALA A 121 -9.36 -5.40 14.42
N THR A 122 -10.23 -6.41 14.58
CA THR A 122 -11.55 -6.21 15.21
C THR A 122 -11.47 -5.81 16.69
N THR A 123 -10.39 -6.19 17.36
CA THR A 123 -10.17 -5.84 18.78
C THR A 123 -9.76 -4.38 19.01
N GLY A 124 -9.58 -3.61 17.93
CA GLY A 124 -9.16 -2.21 18.00
C GLY A 124 -7.64 -2.00 17.99
N VAL A 125 -6.88 -3.06 17.82
CA VAL A 125 -5.42 -3.00 17.66
C VAL A 125 -5.09 -2.69 16.20
N THR A 126 -4.16 -1.76 15.96
CA THR A 126 -3.62 -1.54 14.62
C THR A 126 -2.76 -2.74 14.21
N VAL A 127 -3.10 -3.36 13.08
CA VAL A 127 -2.39 -4.54 12.58
C VAL A 127 -1.37 -4.15 11.52
N LEU A 128 -0.15 -4.64 11.70
CA LEU A 128 0.95 -4.49 10.76
C LEU A 128 1.58 -5.86 10.54
N GLN A 129 2.00 -6.13 9.32
CA GLN A 129 2.84 -7.30 9.06
C GLN A 129 4.20 -7.12 9.75
N ASP A 130 4.77 -8.20 10.28
CA ASP A 130 5.99 -8.15 11.10
C ASP A 130 7.16 -7.44 10.38
N SER A 131 7.32 -7.67 9.08
CA SER A 131 8.31 -7.00 8.24
C SER A 131 8.19 -5.48 8.23
N LEU A 132 6.98 -4.93 8.41
CA LEU A 132 6.70 -3.49 8.41
C LEU A 132 6.84 -2.86 9.81
N THR A 133 6.85 -3.66 10.85
CA THR A 133 7.04 -3.18 12.22
C THR A 133 8.42 -2.55 12.42
N GLU A 134 9.46 -3.14 11.82
CA GLU A 134 10.80 -2.57 11.85
C GLU A 134 10.90 -1.27 11.04
N VAL A 135 10.23 -1.22 9.88
CA VAL A 135 10.12 0.00 9.06
C VAL A 135 9.48 1.13 9.86
N LEU A 136 8.38 0.83 10.57
CA LEU A 136 7.69 1.82 11.41
C LEU A 136 8.56 2.28 12.60
N LYS A 137 9.27 1.37 13.27
CA LYS A 137 10.20 1.73 14.35
C LYS A 137 11.28 2.66 13.87
N HIS A 138 11.88 2.37 12.69
CA HIS A 138 12.90 3.21 12.08
C HIS A 138 12.37 4.62 11.79
N ALA A 139 11.19 4.71 11.19
CA ALA A 139 10.52 5.96 10.89
C ALA A 139 10.15 6.79 12.13
N LEU A 140 9.87 6.15 13.26
CA LEU A 140 9.54 6.82 14.53
C LEU A 140 10.78 7.27 15.30
N LEU A 141 11.92 6.60 15.11
CA LEU A 141 13.18 6.90 15.80
C LEU A 141 14.01 7.97 15.07
N GLU A 142 13.81 8.16 13.76
CA GLU A 142 14.42 9.29 13.06
C GLU A 142 13.67 10.58 13.38
N PRO A 143 14.36 11.63 13.88
CA PRO A 143 13.72 12.93 14.09
C PRO A 143 13.18 13.42 12.75
N THR A 144 11.85 13.59 12.68
CA THR A 144 11.16 14.19 11.53
C THR A 144 11.75 15.57 11.24
N VAL A 145 12.74 15.62 10.38
CA VAL A 145 13.08 16.87 9.70
C VAL A 145 11.90 17.12 8.75
N ARG A 146 10.98 17.96 9.20
CA ARG A 146 9.92 18.53 8.35
C ARG A 146 10.61 19.16 7.14
N LYS A 147 10.70 18.44 6.03
CA LYS A 147 11.08 19.04 4.76
C LYS A 147 9.88 19.79 4.21
N THR A 148 9.98 21.10 4.31
CA THR A 148 9.12 22.05 3.60
C THR A 148 9.14 21.75 2.10
N THR A 149 7.97 21.85 1.50
CA THR A 149 7.64 21.79 0.07
C THR A 149 8.68 22.52 -0.80
N SER A 150 9.68 21.84 -1.34
CA SER A 150 10.35 22.19 -2.59
C SER A 150 11.42 21.21 -3.09
N ASP A 151 11.70 20.07 -2.44
CA ASP A 151 12.45 18.99 -3.07
C ASP A 151 11.84 17.66 -2.62
N ALA A 152 11.23 16.94 -3.56
CA ALA A 152 10.77 15.57 -3.34
C ALA A 152 12.00 14.68 -3.14
N ALA A 153 12.54 14.64 -1.93
CA ALA A 153 13.72 13.85 -1.63
C ALA A 153 13.37 12.38 -1.82
N LEU A 154 14.10 11.74 -2.72
CA LEU A 154 14.05 10.30 -2.89
C LEU A 154 14.54 9.66 -1.61
N THR A 155 13.94 8.53 -1.22
CA THR A 155 14.49 7.67 -0.18
C THR A 155 15.84 7.11 -0.63
N GLU A 156 16.66 6.65 0.30
CA GLU A 156 17.95 6.01 -0.02
C GLU A 156 17.77 4.88 -1.03
N ARG A 157 16.70 4.08 -0.85
CA ARG A 157 16.36 2.98 -1.76
C ARG A 157 15.95 3.44 -3.16
N GLU A 158 15.22 4.54 -3.26
CA GLU A 158 14.89 5.14 -4.54
C GLU A 158 16.11 5.75 -5.23
N HIS A 159 17.06 6.31 -4.45
CA HIS A 159 18.34 6.75 -4.98
C HIS A 159 19.16 5.59 -5.56
N GLU A 160 19.31 4.48 -4.83
CA GLU A 160 20.01 3.29 -5.32
C GLU A 160 19.38 2.76 -6.63
N ILE A 161 18.05 2.73 -6.67
CA ILE A 161 17.32 2.30 -7.86
C ILE A 161 17.52 3.28 -9.01
N LEU A 162 17.49 4.59 -8.74
CA LEU A 162 17.73 5.62 -9.76
C LEU A 162 19.14 5.49 -10.37
N GLU A 163 20.14 5.16 -9.58
CA GLU A 163 21.49 4.87 -10.07
C GLU A 163 21.51 3.63 -10.97
N CYS A 164 20.86 2.56 -10.54
CA CYS A 164 20.74 1.35 -11.35
C CYS A 164 19.99 1.61 -12.68
N LEU A 165 18.99 2.50 -12.68
CA LEU A 165 18.28 2.90 -13.91
C LEU A 165 19.21 3.70 -14.84
N ALA A 166 20.02 4.60 -14.31
CA ALA A 166 21.01 5.35 -15.08
C ALA A 166 22.06 4.45 -15.71
N ASP A 167 22.44 3.36 -15.01
CA ASP A 167 23.32 2.31 -15.52
C ASP A 167 22.61 1.35 -16.54
N GLY A 168 21.35 1.60 -16.88
CA GLY A 168 20.60 0.81 -17.86
C GLY A 168 20.15 -0.58 -17.35
N MET A 169 20.20 -0.86 -16.05
CA MET A 169 19.87 -2.18 -15.48
C MET A 169 18.37 -2.48 -15.58
N ASN A 170 18.01 -3.69 -15.96
CA ASN A 170 16.62 -4.17 -15.90
C ASN A 170 16.21 -4.56 -14.47
N ASN A 171 14.89 -4.70 -14.22
CA ASN A 171 14.35 -4.96 -12.88
C ASN A 171 14.93 -6.22 -12.20
N LYS A 172 15.14 -7.31 -12.96
CA LYS A 172 15.74 -8.54 -12.41
C LYS A 172 17.18 -8.34 -11.95
N THR A 173 17.95 -7.51 -12.68
CA THR A 173 19.32 -7.19 -12.32
C THR A 173 19.36 -6.29 -11.09
N ILE A 174 18.47 -5.29 -11.03
CA ILE A 174 18.30 -4.40 -9.88
C ILE A 174 17.89 -5.23 -8.64
N ALA A 175 16.87 -6.08 -8.77
CA ALA A 175 16.40 -6.96 -7.71
C ALA A 175 17.53 -7.80 -7.10
N ARG A 176 18.36 -8.42 -7.97
CA ARG A 176 19.54 -9.21 -7.52
C ARG A 176 20.58 -8.35 -6.84
N LYS A 177 20.91 -7.17 -7.39
CA LYS A 177 21.92 -6.25 -6.85
C LYS A 177 21.54 -5.74 -5.48
N LEU A 178 20.26 -5.44 -5.30
CA LEU A 178 19.73 -4.81 -4.08
C LEU A 178 19.11 -5.80 -3.08
N GLY A 179 19.07 -7.12 -3.40
CA GLY A 179 18.54 -8.15 -2.50
C GLY A 179 17.05 -8.10 -2.27
N ILE A 180 16.26 -7.64 -3.26
CA ILE A 180 14.79 -7.52 -3.18
C ILE A 180 14.10 -8.22 -4.35
N SER A 181 12.76 -8.33 -4.31
CA SER A 181 12.00 -8.95 -5.39
C SER A 181 11.89 -8.01 -6.62
N ASP A 182 11.70 -8.61 -7.81
CA ASP A 182 11.41 -7.86 -9.05
C ASP A 182 10.14 -6.99 -8.91
N THR A 183 9.16 -7.49 -8.17
CA THR A 183 7.91 -6.78 -7.88
C THR A 183 8.18 -5.55 -7.01
N THR A 184 9.00 -5.67 -5.98
CA THR A 184 9.42 -4.56 -5.12
C THR A 184 10.17 -3.49 -5.92
N VAL A 185 11.07 -3.89 -6.84
CA VAL A 185 11.74 -2.94 -7.75
C VAL A 185 10.73 -2.15 -8.59
N LYS A 186 9.70 -2.80 -9.13
CA LYS A 186 8.65 -2.11 -9.92
C LYS A 186 7.91 -1.06 -9.09
N VAL A 187 7.62 -1.36 -7.82
CA VAL A 187 6.97 -0.41 -6.91
C VAL A 187 7.85 0.81 -6.65
N HIS A 188 9.12 0.59 -6.31
CA HIS A 188 10.06 1.70 -6.10
C HIS A 188 10.24 2.56 -7.35
N ILE A 189 10.35 1.96 -8.55
CA ILE A 189 10.43 2.72 -9.80
C ILE A 189 9.17 3.58 -9.97
N LYS A 190 7.98 3.04 -9.73
CA LYS A 190 6.72 3.79 -9.84
C LYS A 190 6.71 5.00 -8.88
N ASN A 191 7.13 4.80 -7.63
CA ASN A 191 7.17 5.85 -6.62
C ASN A 191 8.22 6.93 -6.96
N LEU A 192 9.41 6.51 -7.37
CA LEU A 192 10.47 7.40 -7.84
C LEU A 192 10.00 8.27 -9.01
N LEU A 193 9.38 7.68 -10.03
CA LEU A 193 8.85 8.42 -11.18
C LEU A 193 7.80 9.45 -10.75
N ARG A 194 6.90 9.07 -9.84
CA ARG A 194 5.89 9.98 -9.27
C ARG A 194 6.55 11.15 -8.51
N LYS A 195 7.54 10.86 -7.65
CA LYS A 195 8.25 11.88 -6.86
C LYS A 195 9.05 12.87 -7.72
N LEU A 196 9.64 12.38 -8.80
CA LEU A 196 10.40 13.21 -9.76
C LEU A 196 9.52 13.84 -10.84
N ASN A 197 8.19 13.56 -10.84
CA ASN A 197 7.25 13.99 -11.88
C ASN A 197 7.70 13.54 -13.30
N LEU A 198 8.16 12.29 -13.41
CA LEU A 198 8.61 11.68 -14.65
C LEU A 198 7.63 10.59 -15.11
N THR A 199 7.56 10.32 -16.42
CA THR A 199 6.59 9.40 -17.01
C THR A 199 7.20 8.05 -17.40
N SER A 200 8.53 7.95 -17.51
CA SER A 200 9.21 6.74 -17.95
C SER A 200 10.55 6.51 -17.25
N ARG A 201 10.96 5.22 -17.21
CA ARG A 201 12.30 4.84 -16.70
C ARG A 201 13.44 5.47 -17.48
N LEU A 202 13.24 5.73 -18.79
CA LEU A 202 14.22 6.38 -19.62
C LEU A 202 14.39 7.84 -19.20
N GLU A 203 13.29 8.52 -18.93
CA GLU A 203 13.34 9.89 -18.38
C GLU A 203 14.06 9.93 -17.03
N ALA A 204 13.86 8.95 -16.16
CA ALA A 204 14.57 8.87 -14.87
C ALA A 204 16.09 8.70 -15.08
N ALA A 205 16.51 7.84 -16.01
CA ALA A 205 17.92 7.66 -16.34
C ALA A 205 18.54 8.97 -16.87
N VAL A 206 17.87 9.65 -17.80
CA VAL A 206 18.31 10.94 -18.35
C VAL A 206 18.36 12.02 -17.27
N TRP A 207 17.31 12.08 -16.42
CA TRP A 207 17.22 13.02 -15.30
C TRP A 207 18.41 12.88 -14.34
N LYS A 208 18.80 11.66 -13.99
CA LYS A 208 19.97 11.38 -13.13
C LYS A 208 21.25 11.93 -13.77
N HIS A 209 21.49 11.66 -15.05
CA HIS A 209 22.69 12.15 -15.75
C HIS A 209 22.76 13.69 -15.84
N GLN A 210 21.61 14.36 -15.96
CA GLN A 210 21.56 15.83 -16.03
C GLN A 210 21.73 16.50 -14.66
N ASN A 211 21.35 15.83 -13.57
CA ASN A 211 21.36 16.36 -12.21
C ASN A 211 22.52 15.80 -11.34
N THR A 212 23.45 15.04 -11.94
CA THR A 212 24.68 14.65 -11.24
C THR A 212 25.66 15.82 -11.30
N PRO A 213 26.16 16.34 -10.15
CA PRO A 213 27.21 17.36 -10.17
C PRO A 213 28.40 16.83 -10.95
N LYS A 214 28.83 17.58 -11.99
CA LYS A 214 30.11 17.32 -12.64
C LYS A 214 31.19 17.68 -11.62
N GLY A 215 31.83 16.65 -11.06
CA GLY A 215 33.01 16.78 -10.23
C GLY A 215 34.22 17.30 -11.02
#